data_c71470288a3f96f296358000077bb390
#
_entry.id   c71470288a3f96f296358000077bb390
#
_cell.length_a   1.000
_cell.length_b   1.000
_cell.length_c   1.000
_cell.angle_alpha   90.00
_cell.angle_beta   90.00
_cell.angle_gamma   90.00
#
_symmetry.space_group_name_H-M   'P 1'
#
loop_
_entity.id
_entity.type
_entity.pdbx_description
1 polymer ?
#
loop_
_entity_poly.entity_id
_entity_poly.type
_entity_poly.pdbx_seq_one_letter_code
_entity_poly.pdbx_strand_id
1 'polypeptide(L)'
;MTENATAGNGTWEDVFTNRDSHHIAMSGDEGKTWYGFREIILDEHRNHPGYATLDGPEDRGKHQSEMVQLDKNRILISLGQHKNHRRLVIVDRRWVGAKTRATQTGKDSDSQWTIHTYIPQKKGHCSYNRKPSAELVPDPSGSTKKVLQIKRLNDPELVNEKSNVDYRNAGAAWNFPNGTTGLVKFRFRAADGDQADDSGLQVSLTDRLFNACDSTTKDYALFTFPIRLRPAPHLLLGMKKAPFTPGAWHEISLLWQGGQAVVSLDGKKAGTLKMANKSPNGASYIHFISTGSQPDAGILLDTVNARVK
;
A
#
# COMPACT_ATOMS: atom_id res chain seq x y z
N MET A 1 18.99 -1.51 2.63
CA MET A 1 18.58 -0.23 3.22
C MET A 1 17.21 -0.43 3.84
N THR A 2 17.10 -0.18 5.13
CA THR A 2 15.82 -0.04 5.81
C THR A 2 15.30 1.34 5.45
N GLU A 3 14.36 1.43 4.52
CA GLU A 3 13.66 2.70 4.35
C GLU A 3 12.71 2.87 5.53
N ASN A 4 12.88 3.95 6.25
CA ASN A 4 11.82 4.48 7.09
C ASN A 4 10.66 4.83 6.15
N ALA A 5 9.63 4.05 6.21
CA ALA A 5 8.63 3.94 5.16
C ALA A 5 7.53 4.97 5.27
N THR A 6 7.77 6.11 5.80
CA THR A 6 6.83 7.20 5.61
C THR A 6 7.57 8.41 5.14
N ALA A 7 7.19 8.87 3.99
CA ALA A 7 7.27 10.27 3.70
C ALA A 7 6.18 10.98 4.53
N GLY A 8 6.10 10.66 5.81
CA GLY A 8 5.26 11.43 6.70
C GLY A 8 5.67 12.89 6.65
N ASN A 9 4.85 13.73 7.15
CA ASN A 9 5.11 15.17 7.29
C ASN A 9 6.33 15.49 8.18
N GLY A 10 7.24 14.53 8.41
CA GLY A 10 8.44 14.68 9.22
C GLY A 10 8.16 14.84 10.71
N THR A 11 7.00 14.43 11.18
CA THR A 11 6.73 14.42 12.61
C THR A 11 7.56 13.35 13.30
N TRP A 12 7.90 13.59 14.53
CA TRP A 12 8.61 12.61 15.39
C TRP A 12 7.97 11.21 15.37
N GLU A 13 6.66 11.13 15.21
CA GLU A 13 5.90 9.88 15.13
C GLU A 13 6.27 9.08 13.90
N ASP A 14 6.40 9.74 12.76
CA ASP A 14 6.71 9.10 11.48
C ASP A 14 8.13 8.52 11.44
N VAL A 15 9.07 9.21 12.06
CA VAL A 15 10.49 8.81 12.05
C VAL A 15 10.75 7.59 12.92
N PHE A 16 10.03 7.43 14.03
CA PHE A 16 10.33 6.40 15.04
C PHE A 16 9.36 5.22 15.01
N THR A 17 8.25 5.31 14.32
CA THR A 17 7.19 4.30 14.36
C THR A 17 7.15 3.38 13.15
N ASN A 18 7.91 3.66 12.09
CA ASN A 18 7.83 2.94 10.81
C ASN A 18 8.99 1.98 10.55
N ARG A 19 9.08 0.93 11.35
CA ARG A 19 10.06 -0.13 11.16
C ARG A 19 9.42 -1.50 11.06
N ASP A 20 8.22 -1.57 10.55
CA ASP A 20 7.40 -2.78 10.48
C ASP A 20 7.52 -3.51 9.13
N SER A 21 8.24 -2.95 8.16
CA SER A 21 8.58 -3.64 6.94
C SER A 21 10.08 -3.56 6.61
N HIS A 22 10.60 -4.60 6.00
CA HIS A 22 11.98 -4.66 5.56
C HIS A 22 12.04 -4.97 4.07
N HIS A 23 12.83 -4.16 3.34
CA HIS A 23 12.95 -4.26 1.89
C HIS A 23 14.32 -4.76 1.49
N ILE A 24 14.36 -5.47 0.36
CA ILE A 24 15.60 -5.84 -0.32
C ILE A 24 15.58 -5.33 -1.76
N ALA A 25 16.71 -4.78 -2.18
CA ALA A 25 17.00 -4.45 -3.56
C ALA A 25 18.36 -5.01 -3.92
N MET A 26 18.60 -5.27 -5.21
CA MET A 26 19.86 -5.74 -5.75
C MET A 26 20.40 -4.75 -6.78
N SER A 27 21.73 -4.67 -6.83
CA SER A 27 22.45 -3.96 -7.87
C SER A 27 23.43 -4.91 -8.57
N GLY A 28 23.54 -4.79 -9.89
CA GLY A 28 24.51 -5.52 -10.70
C GLY A 28 25.61 -4.64 -11.27
N ASP A 29 25.64 -3.36 -10.91
CA ASP A 29 26.53 -2.32 -11.46
C ASP A 29 27.14 -1.41 -10.37
N GLU A 30 27.51 -2.02 -9.26
CA GLU A 30 28.19 -1.35 -8.13
C GLU A 30 27.33 -0.23 -7.49
N GLY A 31 26.00 -0.43 -7.45
CA GLY A 31 25.09 0.50 -6.81
C GLY A 31 24.61 1.67 -7.67
N LYS A 32 24.93 1.71 -8.96
CA LYS A 32 24.45 2.73 -9.89
C LYS A 32 22.97 2.60 -10.18
N THR A 33 22.50 1.35 -10.36
CA THR A 33 21.08 1.03 -10.52
C THR A 33 20.66 -0.07 -9.55
N TRP A 34 19.41 -0.03 -9.14
CA TRP A 34 18.83 -0.96 -8.18
C TRP A 34 17.52 -1.55 -8.70
N TYR A 35 17.31 -2.84 -8.45
CA TYR A 35 16.09 -3.54 -8.82
C TYR A 35 15.61 -4.46 -7.70
N GLY A 36 14.35 -4.84 -7.77
CA GLY A 36 13.65 -5.65 -6.78
C GLY A 36 12.77 -4.79 -5.89
N PHE A 37 13.33 -4.08 -4.92
CA PHE A 37 12.58 -3.29 -3.92
C PHE A 37 11.40 -4.08 -3.34
N ARG A 38 11.71 -5.34 -2.93
CA ARG A 38 10.71 -6.29 -2.42
C ARG A 38 10.66 -6.23 -0.91
N GLU A 39 9.45 -6.21 -0.39
CA GLU A 39 9.25 -6.48 1.03
C GLU A 39 9.59 -7.95 1.30
N ILE A 40 10.63 -8.21 2.10
CA ILE A 40 11.02 -9.56 2.50
C ILE A 40 10.31 -10.03 3.74
N ILE A 41 9.99 -9.13 4.63
CA ILE A 41 9.13 -9.37 5.77
C ILE A 41 8.23 -8.18 5.95
N LEU A 42 6.97 -8.50 6.09
CA LEU A 42 5.99 -7.68 6.75
C LEU A 42 5.84 -8.24 8.16
N ASP A 43 5.78 -7.40 9.17
CA ASP A 43 5.37 -7.87 10.48
C ASP A 43 4.00 -8.55 10.34
N GLU A 44 3.91 -9.83 10.63
CA GLU A 44 2.68 -10.63 10.52
C GLU A 44 1.53 -10.07 11.36
N HIS A 45 1.86 -9.28 12.38
CA HIS A 45 0.91 -8.65 13.28
C HIS A 45 0.68 -7.16 12.96
N ARG A 46 1.32 -6.61 11.93
CA ARG A 46 1.24 -5.18 11.63
C ARG A 46 -0.19 -4.67 11.42
N ASN A 47 -1.06 -5.54 10.94
CA ASN A 47 -2.47 -5.23 10.73
C ASN A 47 -3.35 -5.58 11.94
N HIS A 48 -2.78 -6.14 12.99
CA HIS A 48 -3.53 -6.61 14.15
C HIS A 48 -3.69 -5.49 15.20
N PRO A 49 -4.93 -5.12 15.56
CA PRO A 49 -5.15 -4.14 16.61
C PRO A 49 -4.70 -4.70 17.97
N GLY A 50 -4.16 -3.87 18.81
CA GLY A 50 -3.85 -4.22 20.19
C GLY A 50 -2.60 -5.08 20.41
N TYR A 51 -1.95 -5.59 19.37
CA TYR A 51 -0.72 -6.38 19.55
C TYR A 51 0.39 -5.62 20.26
N ALA A 52 0.43 -4.29 20.14
CA ALA A 52 1.37 -3.44 20.85
C ALA A 52 1.11 -3.33 22.35
N THR A 53 -0.06 -3.73 22.82
CA THR A 53 -0.50 -3.51 24.21
C THR A 53 -0.49 -4.78 25.06
N LEU A 54 -0.38 -5.97 24.48
CA LEU A 54 -0.50 -7.23 25.20
C LEU A 54 0.71 -7.52 26.09
N ASP A 55 1.91 -7.11 25.69
CA ASP A 55 3.16 -7.47 26.38
C ASP A 55 4.03 -6.26 26.76
N GLY A 56 3.46 -5.05 26.76
CA GLY A 56 4.21 -3.82 27.00
C GLY A 56 4.91 -3.29 25.75
N PRO A 57 5.81 -2.29 25.89
CA PRO A 57 6.47 -1.62 24.79
C PRO A 57 7.57 -2.51 24.16
N GLU A 58 7.19 -3.53 23.42
CA GLU A 58 8.14 -4.36 22.69
C GLU A 58 8.58 -3.67 21.40
N ASP A 59 9.88 -3.65 21.17
CA ASP A 59 10.44 -3.22 19.90
C ASP A 59 10.15 -4.26 18.81
N ARG A 60 9.25 -3.94 17.87
CA ARG A 60 8.89 -4.75 16.72
C ARG A 60 9.67 -4.39 15.48
N GLY A 61 10.57 -3.42 15.57
CA GLY A 61 11.30 -2.93 14.44
C GLY A 61 12.03 -4.05 13.69
N LYS A 62 11.82 -4.13 12.39
CA LYS A 62 12.55 -4.99 11.48
C LYS A 62 13.79 -4.29 10.94
N HIS A 63 14.60 -3.75 11.81
CA HIS A 63 15.80 -2.99 11.50
C HIS A 63 17.08 -3.71 11.94
N GLN A 64 18.24 -3.08 11.69
CA GLN A 64 19.56 -3.60 12.04
C GLN A 64 19.80 -5.00 11.45
N SER A 65 19.52 -5.12 10.17
CA SER A 65 19.73 -6.35 9.44
C SER A 65 21.22 -6.55 9.12
N GLU A 66 21.65 -7.79 9.27
CA GLU A 66 22.90 -8.28 8.71
C GLU A 66 22.58 -9.32 7.65
N MET A 67 23.42 -9.40 6.62
CA MET A 67 23.19 -10.35 5.54
C MET A 67 24.48 -11.04 5.14
N VAL A 68 24.35 -12.32 4.77
CA VAL A 68 25.43 -13.12 4.21
C VAL A 68 24.93 -13.91 3.01
N GLN A 69 25.70 -13.91 1.95
CA GLN A 69 25.43 -14.75 0.79
C GLN A 69 25.78 -16.21 1.11
N LEU A 70 24.78 -17.10 1.07
CA LEU A 70 24.98 -18.53 1.29
C LEU A 70 25.52 -19.23 0.03
N ASP A 71 24.97 -18.86 -1.12
CA ASP A 71 25.37 -19.37 -2.43
C ASP A 71 24.94 -18.37 -3.52
N LYS A 72 25.09 -18.74 -4.80
CA LYS A 72 24.75 -17.87 -5.93
C LYS A 72 23.28 -17.39 -5.94
N ASN A 73 22.37 -18.10 -5.28
CA ASN A 73 20.94 -17.82 -5.33
C ASN A 73 20.34 -17.42 -3.97
N ARG A 74 21.01 -17.73 -2.84
CA ARG A 74 20.42 -17.56 -1.51
C ARG A 74 21.20 -16.57 -0.67
N ILE A 75 20.48 -15.69 0.01
CA ILE A 75 20.98 -14.74 0.97
C ILE A 75 20.30 -15.03 2.31
N LEU A 76 21.08 -15.21 3.36
CA LEU A 76 20.58 -15.25 4.73
C LEU A 76 20.58 -13.84 5.29
N ILE A 77 19.48 -13.45 5.90
CA ILE A 77 19.29 -12.12 6.49
C ILE A 77 18.82 -12.31 7.93
N SER A 78 19.48 -11.65 8.88
CA SER A 78 19.00 -11.50 10.24
C SER A 78 18.21 -10.20 10.35
N LEU A 79 17.09 -10.22 11.05
CA LEU A 79 16.17 -9.08 11.19
C LEU A 79 15.69 -8.95 12.62
N GLY A 80 15.55 -7.69 13.06
CA GLY A 80 14.98 -7.35 14.36
C GLY A 80 15.97 -7.45 15.52
N GLN A 81 15.75 -6.68 16.55
CA GLN A 81 16.58 -6.63 17.75
C GLN A 81 15.94 -7.35 18.94
N HIS A 82 14.61 -7.21 19.09
CA HIS A 82 13.95 -7.75 20.26
C HIS A 82 13.89 -9.28 20.23
N LYS A 83 14.10 -9.92 21.38
CA LYS A 83 14.15 -11.37 21.53
C LYS A 83 12.98 -12.14 20.90
N ASN A 84 11.77 -11.53 20.93
CA ASN A 84 10.56 -12.15 20.42
C ASN A 84 10.34 -11.88 18.91
N HIS A 85 11.10 -10.96 18.33
CA HIS A 85 10.90 -10.52 16.95
C HIS A 85 12.11 -10.73 16.05
N ARG A 86 13.17 -11.34 16.56
CA ARG A 86 14.31 -11.75 15.75
C ARG A 86 13.90 -12.81 14.75
N ARG A 87 14.31 -12.62 13.51
CA ARG A 87 14.06 -13.57 12.41
C ARG A 87 15.36 -13.84 11.66
N LEU A 88 15.52 -15.08 11.21
CA LEU A 88 16.49 -15.47 10.19
C LEU A 88 15.68 -15.85 8.96
N VAL A 89 15.95 -15.18 7.84
CA VAL A 89 15.22 -15.35 6.59
C VAL A 89 16.19 -15.70 5.48
N ILE A 90 15.87 -16.75 4.72
CA ILE A 90 16.58 -17.05 3.49
C ILE A 90 15.80 -16.49 2.32
N VAL A 91 16.41 -15.58 1.58
CA VAL A 91 15.82 -14.93 0.41
C VAL A 91 16.42 -15.52 -0.86
N ASP A 92 15.58 -15.93 -1.79
CA ASP A 92 16.01 -16.35 -3.13
C ASP A 92 16.20 -15.10 -4.02
N ARG A 93 17.41 -14.90 -4.54
CA ARG A 93 17.74 -13.78 -5.44
C ARG A 93 16.87 -13.76 -6.70
N ARG A 94 16.46 -14.95 -7.18
CA ARG A 94 15.57 -15.03 -8.37
C ARG A 94 14.19 -14.45 -8.05
N TRP A 95 13.69 -14.64 -6.81
CA TRP A 95 12.45 -14.02 -6.36
C TRP A 95 12.60 -12.49 -6.26
N VAL A 96 13.73 -11.99 -5.76
CA VAL A 96 13.99 -10.53 -5.74
C VAL A 96 13.99 -9.96 -7.15
N GLY A 97 14.66 -10.66 -8.09
CA GLY A 97 14.72 -10.26 -9.51
C GLY A 97 13.47 -10.56 -10.33
N ALA A 98 12.45 -11.21 -9.77
CA ALA A 98 11.20 -11.49 -10.49
C ALA A 98 10.52 -10.20 -10.94
N LYS A 99 9.98 -10.20 -12.15
CA LYS A 99 9.39 -9.03 -12.81
C LYS A 99 7.86 -8.97 -12.67
N THR A 100 7.25 -9.92 -11.97
CA THR A 100 5.81 -10.01 -11.81
C THR A 100 5.44 -10.27 -10.35
N ARG A 101 4.29 -9.76 -9.94
CA ARG A 101 3.62 -10.11 -8.69
C ARG A 101 2.10 -10.03 -8.89
N ALA A 102 1.39 -10.93 -8.23
CA ALA A 102 -0.07 -10.91 -8.14
C ALA A 102 -0.49 -11.10 -6.68
N THR A 103 -1.63 -10.54 -6.29
CA THR A 103 -2.25 -10.89 -5.02
C THR A 103 -2.70 -12.34 -5.06
N GLN A 104 -2.54 -13.04 -3.95
CA GLN A 104 -3.08 -14.38 -3.77
C GLN A 104 -4.45 -14.28 -3.09
N THR A 105 -5.41 -15.04 -3.56
CA THR A 105 -6.71 -15.20 -2.90
C THR A 105 -6.64 -16.38 -1.93
N GLY A 106 -6.99 -16.18 -0.66
CA GLY A 106 -6.94 -17.25 0.33
C GLY A 106 -7.00 -16.75 1.78
N LYS A 107 -6.73 -17.63 2.73
CA LYS A 107 -6.87 -17.35 4.17
C LYS A 107 -5.96 -16.21 4.66
N ASP A 108 -4.79 -16.04 4.08
CA ASP A 108 -3.77 -15.06 4.49
C ASP A 108 -3.64 -13.91 3.47
N SER A 109 -4.72 -13.61 2.76
CA SER A 109 -4.68 -12.58 1.71
C SER A 109 -4.46 -11.17 2.25
N ASP A 110 -4.77 -10.89 3.50
CA ASP A 110 -4.50 -9.63 4.20
C ASP A 110 -3.01 -9.43 4.51
N SER A 111 -2.25 -10.49 4.74
CA SER A 111 -0.81 -10.41 5.03
C SER A 111 0.03 -9.84 3.87
N GLN A 112 -0.52 -9.82 2.66
CA GLN A 112 0.13 -9.25 1.48
C GLN A 112 0.03 -7.72 1.41
N TRP A 113 -0.84 -7.14 2.24
CA TRP A 113 -1.18 -5.73 2.24
C TRP A 113 -0.69 -5.03 3.49
N THR A 114 -0.35 -3.77 3.37
CA THR A 114 -0.32 -2.85 4.50
C THR A 114 -1.70 -2.25 4.63
N ILE A 115 -2.46 -2.65 5.66
CA ILE A 115 -3.85 -2.25 5.90
C ILE A 115 -4.06 -1.80 7.34
N HIS A 116 -3.13 -1.08 7.90
CA HIS A 116 -3.28 -0.52 9.23
C HIS A 116 -3.19 1.00 9.21
N THR A 117 -3.79 1.62 10.20
CA THR A 117 -3.61 3.02 10.54
C THR A 117 -3.06 3.15 11.95
N TYR A 118 -2.29 4.20 12.20
CA TYR A 118 -1.76 4.48 13.53
C TYR A 118 -2.77 5.30 14.35
N ILE A 119 -2.80 5.03 15.66
CA ILE A 119 -3.56 5.86 16.59
C ILE A 119 -2.68 7.04 16.99
N PRO A 120 -3.06 8.30 16.67
CA PRO A 120 -2.29 9.47 17.00
C PRO A 120 -1.99 9.55 18.50
N GLN A 121 -0.84 10.13 18.86
CA GLN A 121 -0.40 10.39 20.24
C GLN A 121 -0.12 9.16 21.11
N LYS A 122 -0.40 7.95 20.68
CA LYS A 122 -0.05 6.73 21.41
C LYS A 122 1.30 6.22 20.95
N LYS A 123 2.35 6.82 21.49
CA LYS A 123 3.74 6.58 21.11
C LYS A 123 4.36 5.39 21.85
N GLY A 124 5.20 4.68 21.15
CA GLY A 124 6.18 3.76 21.70
C GLY A 124 7.37 3.67 20.75
N HIS A 125 8.57 3.48 21.25
CA HIS A 125 9.74 3.27 20.42
C HIS A 125 9.60 1.93 19.71
N CYS A 126 9.37 1.96 18.38
CA CYS A 126 9.14 0.78 17.54
C CYS A 126 7.96 -0.11 18.00
N SER A 127 7.10 0.39 18.86
CA SER A 127 5.83 -0.21 19.24
C SER A 127 4.72 0.82 19.03
N TYR A 128 3.67 0.45 18.35
CA TYR A 128 2.61 1.39 18.02
C TYR A 128 1.25 0.83 18.34
N ASN A 129 0.38 1.71 18.76
CA ASN A 129 -1.03 1.41 18.73
C ASN A 129 -1.54 1.66 17.31
N ARG A 130 -2.17 0.68 16.73
CA ARG A 130 -2.72 0.72 15.38
C ARG A 130 -4.07 0.03 15.30
N LYS A 131 -4.81 0.38 14.27
CA LYS A 131 -6.11 -0.22 13.96
C LYS A 131 -6.10 -0.69 12.52
N PRO A 132 -6.92 -1.68 12.15
CA PRO A 132 -7.14 -1.99 10.74
C PRO A 132 -7.66 -0.76 10.00
N SER A 133 -7.09 -0.46 8.84
CA SER A 133 -7.54 0.60 7.93
C SER A 133 -8.34 0.06 6.75
N ALA A 134 -8.39 -1.25 6.59
CA ALA A 134 -9.21 -1.96 5.63
C ALA A 134 -9.53 -3.35 6.20
N GLU A 135 -10.53 -4.02 5.66
CA GLU A 135 -10.98 -5.33 6.13
C GLU A 135 -11.32 -6.26 4.97
N LEU A 136 -11.16 -7.57 5.20
CA LEU A 136 -11.57 -8.59 4.26
C LEU A 136 -13.04 -8.96 4.50
N VAL A 137 -13.88 -8.63 3.52
CA VAL A 137 -15.32 -8.91 3.53
C VAL A 137 -15.67 -9.99 2.48
N PRO A 138 -16.80 -10.70 2.63
CA PRO A 138 -17.27 -11.59 1.58
C PRO A 138 -17.44 -10.87 0.24
N ASP A 139 -17.09 -11.54 -0.86
CA ASP A 139 -17.34 -11.02 -2.21
C ASP A 139 -18.86 -10.97 -2.47
N PRO A 140 -19.43 -9.78 -2.73
CA PRO A 140 -20.87 -9.65 -2.96
C PRO A 140 -21.37 -10.34 -4.25
N SER A 141 -20.49 -10.83 -5.12
CA SER A 141 -20.87 -11.65 -6.26
C SER A 141 -21.25 -13.10 -5.92
N GLY A 142 -21.21 -13.47 -4.63
CA GLY A 142 -21.56 -14.81 -4.14
C GLY A 142 -20.42 -15.83 -4.27
N SER A 143 -19.21 -15.42 -4.61
CA SER A 143 -18.06 -16.31 -4.58
C SER A 143 -17.63 -16.60 -3.14
N THR A 144 -16.92 -17.70 -2.91
CA THR A 144 -16.41 -18.09 -1.58
C THR A 144 -15.18 -17.27 -1.15
N LYS A 145 -14.67 -16.41 -2.02
CA LYS A 145 -13.50 -15.57 -1.71
C LYS A 145 -13.87 -14.32 -0.92
N LYS A 146 -12.88 -13.74 -0.28
CA LYS A 146 -12.98 -12.42 0.35
C LYS A 146 -12.31 -11.37 -0.53
N VAL A 147 -12.79 -10.15 -0.39
CA VAL A 147 -12.29 -8.95 -1.06
C VAL A 147 -11.95 -7.89 -0.04
N LEU A 148 -11.04 -7.00 -0.35
CA LEU A 148 -10.62 -5.95 0.57
C LEU A 148 -11.56 -4.75 0.47
N GLN A 149 -12.21 -4.37 1.57
CA GLN A 149 -13.04 -3.17 1.66
C GLN A 149 -12.21 -2.00 2.22
N ILE A 150 -12.22 -0.90 1.50
CA ILE A 150 -11.61 0.37 1.90
C ILE A 150 -12.71 1.42 1.99
N LYS A 151 -12.87 1.99 3.19
CA LYS A 151 -13.87 3.02 3.50
C LYS A 151 -13.33 3.97 4.56
N ARG A 152 -13.95 5.15 4.72
CA ARG A 152 -13.62 6.03 5.83
C ARG A 152 -14.05 5.38 7.15
N LEU A 153 -13.18 5.45 8.14
CA LEU A 153 -13.43 4.90 9.47
C LEU A 153 -14.21 5.94 10.32
N ASN A 154 -15.14 5.45 11.13
CA ASN A 154 -15.85 6.27 12.10
C ASN A 154 -15.22 6.04 13.49
N ASP A 155 -14.00 6.51 13.69
CA ASP A 155 -13.26 6.29 14.93
C ASP A 155 -12.59 7.59 15.40
N PRO A 156 -13.05 8.18 16.52
CA PRO A 156 -12.49 9.43 17.02
C PRO A 156 -11.04 9.31 17.53
N GLU A 157 -10.57 8.10 17.89
CA GLU A 157 -9.18 7.92 18.30
C GLU A 157 -8.18 8.13 17.14
N LEU A 158 -8.66 8.11 15.89
CA LEU A 158 -7.84 8.33 14.70
C LEU A 158 -7.65 9.82 14.36
N VAL A 159 -8.18 10.71 15.18
CA VAL A 159 -8.06 12.16 15.00
C VAL A 159 -7.18 12.74 16.12
N ASN A 160 -6.22 13.56 15.71
CA ASN A 160 -5.46 14.38 16.63
C ASN A 160 -5.76 15.86 16.36
N GLU A 161 -6.69 16.42 17.09
CA GLU A 161 -7.09 17.82 16.94
C GLU A 161 -5.94 18.81 17.17
N LYS A 162 -5.00 18.48 18.05
CA LYS A 162 -3.87 19.35 18.37
C LYS A 162 -2.86 19.48 17.24
N SER A 163 -2.66 18.40 16.47
CA SER A 163 -1.74 18.36 15.34
C SER A 163 -2.46 18.41 13.99
N ASN A 164 -3.78 18.52 13.98
CA ASN A 164 -4.62 18.48 12.78
C ASN A 164 -4.42 17.22 11.92
N VAL A 165 -4.11 16.09 12.56
CA VAL A 165 -3.93 14.79 11.91
C VAL A 165 -5.25 14.03 11.95
N ASP A 166 -5.73 13.59 10.80
CA ASP A 166 -6.93 12.76 10.64
C ASP A 166 -6.60 11.49 9.84
N TYR A 167 -6.49 10.37 10.53
CA TYR A 167 -6.20 9.06 9.95
C TYR A 167 -7.45 8.22 9.67
N ARG A 168 -8.65 8.81 9.71
CA ARG A 168 -9.90 8.10 9.40
C ARG A 168 -10.07 7.78 7.91
N ASN A 169 -9.35 8.47 7.03
CA ASN A 169 -9.25 8.07 5.63
C ASN A 169 -8.39 6.80 5.54
N ALA A 170 -9.06 5.68 5.57
CA ALA A 170 -8.44 4.36 5.59
C ALA A 170 -7.94 3.94 4.22
N GLY A 171 -7.00 3.01 4.19
CA GLY A 171 -6.39 2.61 2.93
C GLY A 171 -5.66 1.28 2.99
N ALA A 172 -5.03 0.97 1.87
CA ALA A 172 -4.18 -0.19 1.69
C ALA A 172 -2.99 0.14 0.77
N ALA A 173 -1.84 -0.41 1.07
CA ALA A 173 -0.67 -0.34 0.21
C ALA A 173 -0.20 -1.75 -0.17
N TRP A 174 0.24 -1.93 -1.41
CA TRP A 174 0.71 -3.21 -1.92
C TRP A 174 2.01 -3.05 -2.71
N ASN A 175 3.02 -3.81 -2.30
CA ASN A 175 4.34 -3.82 -2.93
C ASN A 175 4.35 -4.67 -4.20
N PHE A 176 5.16 -4.29 -5.17
CA PHE A 176 5.52 -5.10 -6.35
C PHE A 176 6.97 -4.79 -6.77
N PRO A 177 7.59 -5.61 -7.66
CA PRO A 177 8.94 -5.33 -8.14
C PRO A 177 9.02 -3.93 -8.76
N ASN A 178 10.09 -3.19 -8.47
CA ASN A 178 10.23 -1.84 -9.01
C ASN A 178 10.48 -1.84 -10.52
N GLY A 179 10.05 -0.75 -11.17
CA GLY A 179 10.34 -0.55 -12.57
C GLY A 179 9.97 0.85 -13.06
N THR A 180 10.83 1.40 -13.95
CA THR A 180 10.56 2.66 -14.65
C THR A 180 9.55 2.49 -15.80
N THR A 181 9.30 1.24 -16.18
CA THR A 181 8.27 0.84 -17.14
C THR A 181 7.53 -0.37 -16.59
N GLY A 182 6.21 -0.38 -16.67
CA GLY A 182 5.43 -1.51 -16.19
C GLY A 182 3.94 -1.34 -16.41
N LEU A 183 3.22 -2.36 -15.96
CA LEU A 183 1.76 -2.44 -15.99
C LEU A 183 1.30 -2.90 -14.60
N VAL A 184 0.36 -2.19 -14.00
CA VAL A 184 -0.41 -2.67 -12.87
C VAL A 184 -1.89 -2.73 -13.25
N LYS A 185 -2.56 -3.78 -12.81
CA LYS A 185 -3.99 -3.98 -12.99
C LYS A 185 -4.63 -4.27 -11.64
N PHE A 186 -5.81 -3.76 -11.42
CA PHE A 186 -6.61 -4.10 -10.25
C PHE A 186 -8.11 -4.10 -10.58
N ARG A 187 -8.86 -4.93 -9.85
CA ARG A 187 -10.32 -4.97 -9.93
C ARG A 187 -10.92 -4.28 -8.72
N PHE A 188 -11.91 -3.45 -8.99
CA PHE A 188 -12.63 -2.70 -7.96
C PHE A 188 -14.13 -2.72 -8.22
N ARG A 189 -14.91 -2.47 -7.16
CA ARG A 189 -16.36 -2.28 -7.18
C ARG A 189 -16.74 -1.25 -6.13
N ALA A 190 -17.67 -0.35 -6.41
CA ALA A 190 -18.32 0.41 -5.35
C ALA A 190 -19.05 -0.57 -4.42
N ALA A 191 -18.83 -0.48 -3.11
CA ALA A 191 -19.53 -1.32 -2.15
C ALA A 191 -21.04 -1.01 -2.17
N ASP A 192 -21.85 -2.01 -1.83
CA ASP A 192 -23.29 -1.81 -1.68
C ASP A 192 -23.56 -1.03 -0.39
N GLY A 193 -24.54 -0.14 -0.39
CA GLY A 193 -24.90 0.75 0.71
C GLY A 193 -24.76 2.22 0.39
N ASP A 194 -24.94 3.05 1.40
CA ASP A 194 -24.90 4.51 1.26
C ASP A 194 -23.49 5.00 0.93
N GLN A 195 -23.42 5.92 -0.03
CA GLN A 195 -22.21 6.58 -0.43
C GLN A 195 -22.30 8.08 -0.11
N ALA A 196 -21.36 8.60 0.66
CA ALA A 196 -21.27 10.02 0.93
C ALA A 196 -20.97 10.83 -0.35
N ASP A 197 -21.34 12.09 -0.40
CA ASP A 197 -21.23 12.94 -1.60
C ASP A 197 -19.79 13.06 -2.13
N ASP A 198 -18.80 13.04 -1.25
CA ASP A 198 -17.39 13.14 -1.56
C ASP A 198 -16.65 11.78 -1.52
N SER A 199 -17.40 10.67 -1.40
CA SER A 199 -16.83 9.33 -1.30
C SER A 199 -16.07 8.93 -2.56
N GLY A 200 -15.04 8.13 -2.36
CA GLY A 200 -14.21 7.64 -3.42
C GLY A 200 -12.91 7.01 -2.93
N LEU A 201 -11.99 6.84 -3.86
CA LEU A 201 -10.68 6.26 -3.61
C LEU A 201 -9.61 7.07 -4.35
N GLN A 202 -8.57 7.50 -3.65
CA GLN A 202 -7.35 8.01 -4.27
C GLN A 202 -6.44 6.83 -4.56
N VAL A 203 -6.02 6.68 -5.82
CA VAL A 203 -5.07 5.66 -6.27
C VAL A 203 -3.75 6.34 -6.57
N SER A 204 -2.65 5.80 -6.05
CA SER A 204 -1.31 6.36 -6.24
C SER A 204 -0.29 5.25 -6.53
N LEU A 205 0.56 5.45 -7.54
CA LEU A 205 1.77 4.66 -7.75
C LEU A 205 2.95 5.39 -7.12
N THR A 206 3.68 4.71 -6.25
CA THR A 206 4.80 5.29 -5.50
C THR A 206 6.06 4.43 -5.66
N ASP A 207 7.22 5.00 -5.37
CA ASP A 207 8.51 4.31 -5.36
C ASP A 207 8.87 3.72 -3.99
N ARG A 208 8.03 3.96 -2.97
CA ARG A 208 8.22 3.53 -1.59
C ARG A 208 6.91 3.26 -0.89
N LEU A 209 6.97 2.60 0.26
CA LEU A 209 5.84 2.41 1.15
C LEU A 209 5.45 3.76 1.80
N PHE A 210 4.16 4.01 1.86
CA PHE A 210 3.52 5.02 2.71
C PHE A 210 2.57 4.31 3.68
N ASN A 211 2.32 4.93 4.83
CA ASN A 211 1.28 4.45 5.72
C ASN A 211 -0.05 4.37 4.95
N ALA A 212 -0.80 3.31 5.18
CA ALA A 212 -2.04 3.06 4.44
C ALA A 212 -3.09 4.17 4.57
N CYS A 213 -3.05 4.96 5.66
CA CYS A 213 -3.94 6.10 5.89
C CYS A 213 -3.31 7.47 5.59
N ASP A 214 -2.10 7.53 5.03
CA ASP A 214 -1.41 8.79 4.77
C ASP A 214 -1.96 9.47 3.52
N SER A 215 -2.77 10.50 3.71
CA SER A 215 -3.39 11.27 2.63
C SER A 215 -2.38 12.09 1.80
N THR A 216 -1.15 12.30 2.32
CA THR A 216 -0.09 13.02 1.60
C THR A 216 0.59 12.16 0.54
N THR A 217 0.35 10.85 0.53
CA THR A 217 0.91 9.91 -0.47
C THR A 217 0.75 10.41 -1.91
N LYS A 218 -0.38 11.04 -2.23
CA LYS A 218 -0.65 11.61 -3.55
C LYS A 218 0.37 12.67 -3.99
N ASP A 219 0.94 13.40 -3.03
CA ASP A 219 1.85 14.52 -3.29
C ASP A 219 3.25 14.04 -3.66
N TYR A 220 3.59 12.81 -3.25
CA TYR A 220 4.87 12.14 -3.54
C TYR A 220 4.75 11.05 -4.62
N ALA A 221 3.54 10.75 -5.07
CA ALA A 221 3.30 9.71 -6.06
C ALA A 221 3.91 10.05 -7.43
N LEU A 222 4.37 9.03 -8.14
CA LEU A 222 4.75 9.18 -9.54
C LEU A 222 3.52 9.46 -10.41
N PHE A 223 2.45 8.71 -10.15
CA PHE A 223 1.15 8.87 -10.81
C PHE A 223 0.04 8.75 -9.78
N THR A 224 -0.96 9.61 -9.89
CA THR A 224 -2.10 9.60 -8.99
C THR A 224 -3.39 10.01 -9.72
N PHE A 225 -4.51 9.42 -9.32
CA PHE A 225 -5.84 9.79 -9.81
C PHE A 225 -6.92 9.34 -8.82
N PRO A 226 -8.03 10.07 -8.72
CA PRO A 226 -9.17 9.66 -7.91
C PRO A 226 -10.20 8.83 -8.71
N ILE A 227 -10.79 7.87 -8.02
CA ILE A 227 -12.06 7.24 -8.36
C ILE A 227 -13.12 7.97 -7.53
N ARG A 228 -14.15 8.53 -8.16
CA ARG A 228 -15.25 9.22 -7.51
C ARG A 228 -16.51 8.38 -7.59
N LEU A 229 -17.27 8.31 -6.50
CA LEU A 229 -18.53 7.55 -6.45
C LEU A 229 -19.76 8.45 -6.61
N ARG A 230 -19.65 9.73 -6.25
CA ARG A 230 -20.75 10.69 -6.31
C ARG A 230 -20.34 11.97 -7.07
N PRO A 231 -21.29 12.75 -7.62
CA PRO A 231 -22.71 12.39 -7.81
C PRO A 231 -22.94 11.29 -8.85
N ALA A 232 -21.98 11.07 -9.74
CA ALA A 232 -21.98 10.00 -10.75
C ALA A 232 -20.64 9.27 -10.74
N PRO A 233 -20.58 7.93 -10.67
CA PRO A 233 -19.34 7.17 -10.60
C PRO A 233 -18.44 7.39 -11.82
N HIS A 234 -17.19 7.79 -11.59
CA HIS A 234 -16.20 7.99 -12.65
C HIS A 234 -14.76 7.97 -12.14
N LEU A 235 -13.83 7.64 -13.03
CA LEU A 235 -12.41 7.96 -12.86
C LEU A 235 -12.18 9.41 -13.29
N LEU A 236 -11.40 10.16 -12.54
CA LEU A 236 -11.00 11.52 -12.91
C LEU A 236 -9.51 11.56 -13.27
N LEU A 237 -9.21 11.80 -14.55
CA LEU A 237 -7.86 11.81 -15.12
C LEU A 237 -7.53 13.20 -15.66
N GLY A 238 -7.03 14.07 -14.78
CA GLY A 238 -6.98 15.50 -15.04
C GLY A 238 -8.42 16.06 -15.14
N MET A 239 -8.77 16.65 -16.26
CA MET A 239 -10.14 17.14 -16.52
C MET A 239 -11.06 16.08 -17.15
N LYS A 240 -10.52 14.92 -17.54
CA LYS A 240 -11.27 13.85 -18.19
C LYS A 240 -12.00 12.99 -17.18
N LYS A 241 -13.29 12.75 -17.41
CA LYS A 241 -14.11 11.81 -16.65
C LYS A 241 -14.35 10.56 -17.47
N ALA A 242 -14.06 9.37 -16.89
CA ALA A 242 -14.40 8.08 -17.49
C ALA A 242 -15.45 7.42 -16.58
N PRO A 243 -16.73 7.41 -16.99
CA PRO A 243 -17.81 6.87 -16.18
C PRO A 243 -17.75 5.35 -16.08
N PHE A 244 -18.29 4.81 -14.97
CA PHE A 244 -18.47 3.38 -14.76
C PHE A 244 -19.80 3.07 -14.07
N THR A 245 -20.25 1.82 -14.14
CA THR A 245 -21.52 1.39 -13.54
C THR A 245 -21.32 1.06 -12.05
N PRO A 246 -22.03 1.69 -11.12
CA PRO A 246 -21.97 1.32 -9.70
C PRO A 246 -22.47 -0.12 -9.49
N GLY A 247 -21.92 -0.79 -8.46
CA GLY A 247 -22.31 -2.16 -8.12
C GLY A 247 -21.78 -3.25 -9.07
N ALA A 248 -21.10 -2.90 -10.16
CA ALA A 248 -20.39 -3.84 -11.02
C ALA A 248 -18.90 -3.91 -10.71
N TRP A 249 -18.28 -5.04 -11.00
CA TRP A 249 -16.82 -5.18 -10.97
C TRP A 249 -16.20 -4.56 -12.23
N HIS A 250 -15.21 -3.70 -12.03
CA HIS A 250 -14.45 -3.05 -13.09
C HIS A 250 -12.96 -3.35 -12.96
N GLU A 251 -12.24 -3.39 -14.10
CA GLU A 251 -10.78 -3.51 -14.13
C GLU A 251 -10.16 -2.18 -14.54
N ILE A 252 -9.23 -1.68 -13.72
CA ILE A 252 -8.34 -0.60 -14.12
C ILE A 252 -6.97 -1.17 -14.46
N SER A 253 -6.39 -0.68 -15.55
CA SER A 253 -4.98 -0.91 -15.86
C SER A 253 -4.23 0.41 -16.02
N LEU A 254 -3.02 0.47 -15.42
CA LEU A 254 -2.06 1.56 -15.59
C LEU A 254 -0.81 1.01 -16.27
N LEU A 255 -0.56 1.45 -17.49
CA LEU A 255 0.66 1.14 -18.25
C LEU A 255 1.54 2.39 -18.23
N TRP A 256 2.68 2.34 -17.53
CA TRP A 256 3.60 3.49 -17.46
C TRP A 256 4.89 3.25 -18.22
N GLN A 257 5.35 4.30 -18.89
CA GLN A 257 6.60 4.35 -19.65
C GLN A 257 6.95 5.81 -19.96
N GLY A 258 8.23 6.16 -19.91
CA GLY A 258 8.72 7.47 -20.41
C GLY A 258 8.07 8.68 -19.76
N GLY A 259 7.77 8.62 -18.46
CA GLY A 259 7.18 9.75 -17.73
C GLY A 259 5.67 9.90 -17.94
N GLN A 260 4.99 8.93 -18.51
CA GLN A 260 3.55 8.92 -18.71
C GLN A 260 2.95 7.59 -18.27
N ALA A 261 1.67 7.60 -17.88
CA ALA A 261 0.89 6.40 -17.66
C ALA A 261 -0.43 6.47 -18.44
N VAL A 262 -0.70 5.44 -19.24
CA VAL A 262 -2.00 5.23 -19.88
C VAL A 262 -2.89 4.48 -18.91
N VAL A 263 -4.04 5.07 -18.58
CA VAL A 263 -5.06 4.45 -17.75
C VAL A 263 -6.16 3.92 -18.63
N SER A 264 -6.54 2.66 -18.45
CA SER A 264 -7.69 2.05 -19.11
C SER A 264 -8.69 1.55 -18.08
N LEU A 265 -9.97 1.62 -18.41
CA LEU A 265 -11.10 1.09 -17.65
C LEU A 265 -11.79 0.03 -18.54
N ASP A 266 -11.90 -1.19 -18.01
CA ASP A 266 -12.49 -2.34 -18.72
C ASP A 266 -11.92 -2.53 -20.15
N GLY A 267 -10.58 -2.43 -20.23
CA GLY A 267 -9.84 -2.57 -21.48
C GLY A 267 -9.90 -1.36 -22.44
N LYS A 268 -10.72 -0.34 -22.15
CA LYS A 268 -10.82 0.89 -22.97
C LYS A 268 -9.96 2.00 -22.39
N LYS A 269 -9.18 2.69 -23.22
CA LYS A 269 -8.37 3.83 -22.80
C LYS A 269 -9.26 4.93 -22.21
N ALA A 270 -9.10 5.20 -20.92
CA ALA A 270 -9.78 6.26 -20.19
C ALA A 270 -9.03 7.60 -20.28
N GLY A 271 -7.69 7.55 -20.19
CA GLY A 271 -6.88 8.77 -20.24
C GLY A 271 -5.38 8.51 -20.14
N THR A 272 -4.63 9.58 -20.00
CA THR A 272 -3.17 9.54 -19.79
C THR A 272 -2.81 10.49 -18.67
N LEU A 273 -1.93 10.05 -17.78
CA LEU A 273 -1.36 10.84 -16.70
C LEU A 273 0.08 11.19 -17.02
N LYS A 274 0.50 12.39 -16.65
CA LYS A 274 1.92 12.76 -16.63
C LYS A 274 2.51 12.39 -15.29
N MET A 275 3.77 11.99 -15.27
CA MET A 275 4.52 11.73 -14.05
C MET A 275 4.65 13.03 -13.25
N ALA A 276 4.18 13.02 -12.01
CA ALA A 276 4.25 14.20 -11.14
C ALA A 276 5.61 14.30 -10.44
N ASN A 277 6.10 13.17 -9.93
CA ASN A 277 7.40 13.11 -9.27
C ASN A 277 8.29 12.08 -9.98
N LYS A 278 9.59 12.35 -10.05
CA LYS A 278 10.57 11.45 -10.67
C LYS A 278 11.12 10.48 -9.64
N SER A 279 11.33 9.24 -10.07
CA SER A 279 12.10 8.25 -9.30
C SER A 279 13.06 7.53 -10.23
N PRO A 280 14.35 7.42 -9.89
CA PRO A 280 15.33 6.70 -10.69
C PRO A 280 15.03 5.20 -10.76
N ASN A 281 14.38 4.66 -9.73
CA ASN A 281 14.07 3.23 -9.61
C ASN A 281 12.65 2.90 -10.07
N GLY A 282 11.83 3.90 -10.40
CA GLY A 282 10.45 3.72 -10.84
C GLY A 282 9.48 3.34 -9.72
N ALA A 283 8.28 2.90 -10.10
CA ALA A 283 7.24 2.52 -9.15
C ALA A 283 7.49 1.13 -8.57
N SER A 284 7.18 0.96 -7.27
CA SER A 284 7.25 -0.32 -6.54
C SER A 284 6.06 -0.56 -5.62
N TYR A 285 5.15 0.40 -5.50
CA TYR A 285 3.94 0.31 -4.70
C TYR A 285 2.73 0.87 -5.44
N ILE A 286 1.58 0.25 -5.20
CA ILE A 286 0.28 0.88 -5.42
C ILE A 286 -0.38 1.12 -4.07
N HIS A 287 -0.88 2.32 -3.89
CA HIS A 287 -1.51 2.79 -2.67
C HIS A 287 -2.94 3.23 -2.98
N PHE A 288 -3.85 2.81 -2.13
CA PHE A 288 -5.27 3.13 -2.18
C PHE A 288 -5.67 3.78 -0.86
N ILE A 289 -6.33 4.92 -0.91
CA ILE A 289 -6.83 5.58 0.28
C ILE A 289 -8.24 6.11 0.04
N SER A 290 -9.17 5.85 0.98
CA SER A 290 -10.52 6.41 0.89
C SER A 290 -10.48 7.93 0.89
N THR A 291 -11.40 8.52 0.14
CA THR A 291 -11.58 9.98 0.11
C THR A 291 -12.91 10.34 0.70
N GLY A 292 -13.36 10.91 1.43
CA GLY A 292 -14.66 11.20 1.99
C GLY A 292 -14.50 11.92 3.31
N SER A 293 -15.39 12.82 3.61
CA SER A 293 -15.45 13.53 4.87
C SER A 293 -16.36 12.81 5.88
N GLN A 294 -17.23 11.94 5.40
CA GLN A 294 -18.19 11.18 6.19
C GLN A 294 -18.01 9.67 5.98
N PRO A 295 -18.40 8.83 6.96
CA PRO A 295 -18.45 7.38 6.79
C PRO A 295 -19.34 6.98 5.62
N ASP A 296 -18.93 5.99 4.86
CA ASP A 296 -19.62 5.47 3.69
C ASP A 296 -19.38 3.95 3.52
N ALA A 297 -19.97 3.35 2.50
CA ALA A 297 -19.79 1.94 2.18
C ALA A 297 -18.43 1.65 1.52
N GLY A 298 -17.78 2.65 0.94
CA GLY A 298 -16.44 2.58 0.36
C GLY A 298 -16.33 1.84 -0.96
N ILE A 299 -15.15 1.30 -1.19
CA ILE A 299 -14.77 0.55 -2.41
C ILE A 299 -14.21 -0.81 -2.02
N LEU A 300 -14.58 -1.82 -2.79
CA LEU A 300 -14.05 -3.19 -2.72
C LEU A 300 -12.92 -3.35 -3.74
N LEU A 301 -11.83 -3.98 -3.32
CA LEU A 301 -10.71 -4.41 -4.17
C LEU A 301 -10.63 -5.93 -4.18
N ASP A 302 -10.55 -6.54 -5.36
CA ASP A 302 -10.45 -8.00 -5.51
C ASP A 302 -8.99 -8.41 -5.75
N THR A 303 -8.46 -8.15 -6.93
CA THR A 303 -7.12 -8.59 -7.33
C THR A 303 -6.25 -7.42 -7.75
N VAL A 304 -4.95 -7.53 -7.45
CA VAL A 304 -3.94 -6.64 -8.00
C VAL A 304 -2.84 -7.48 -8.64
N ASN A 305 -2.45 -7.11 -9.85
CA ASN A 305 -1.38 -7.75 -10.59
C ASN A 305 -0.42 -6.68 -11.12
N ALA A 306 0.87 -6.92 -11.00
CA ALA A 306 1.89 -6.03 -11.52
C ALA A 306 2.91 -6.80 -12.37
N ARG A 307 3.37 -6.15 -13.43
CA ARG A 307 4.48 -6.60 -14.27
C ARG A 307 5.36 -5.41 -14.62
N VAL A 308 6.65 -5.54 -14.41
CA VAL A 308 7.66 -4.53 -14.75
C VAL A 308 8.66 -5.08 -15.77
N LYS A 309 9.37 -4.19 -16.42
CA LYS A 309 10.43 -4.57 -17.37
C LYS A 309 11.80 -4.50 -16.75
#